data_a0eadc07382abdc8d3a480f65eb216c0
#
_entry.id   a0eadc07382abdc8d3a480f65eb216c0
#
_cell.length_a   1.000
_cell.length_b   1.000
_cell.length_c   1.000
_cell.angle_alpha   90.00
_cell.angle_beta   90.00
_cell.angle_gamma   90.00
#
_symmetry.space_group_name_H-M   'P 1'
#
loop_
_entity.id
_entity.type
_entity.pdbx_description
1 polymer ?
#
loop_
_entity_poly.entity_id
_entity_poly.type
_entity_poly.pdbx_seq_one_letter_code
_entity_poly.pdbx_strand_id
1 'polypeptide(L)'
;MLSLLVAAAAAAPVVGRATPASAVPVPSAWKSRAVSVAHGGSVHSTSITGASALYEVRGKSFAMWFVAGPKNGRVAVFLNGKKVRVVDQYAPRTIRKAVTFRSVKSANTVMAVALSTRNRNSKGTAVNIDAFGPSATRCAKGCTRSPRILDREASAQAVNSQAPWYPTAVPAKTSAEWVVPIGSYVRGRDVQPIDTAVPVIRDAACDQAKKVRQGVVVLSFGKQVAGGANGFGQTIPNSEMVATASAWAAGLAECGPGPWEVALGTSNSGGVTAYNGYLGGRTWSKLVAAARAESDPRVVISGAVDLEPGWGPSGQARAWVDGYVDSSAARLWNFGSADGCPQTFGSDLTCNNGWTVDDVLWVSSHAGPNVLAMPQIHTQSGSQARQWAVLAARAAQMGMPLRIASITVQTAACSQVSGGCPTTGISAWDGWAQLRRYLDAQSTTVGFPVGAPTDIRWGWANGFVIPPATTTTTTTTTSTVAPTTTTPAPTTTTPAVTSTTIAVTTT
;
A
#
# COMPACT_ATOMS: atom_id res chain seq x y z
N MET A 1 63.24 -1.89 44.17
CA MET A 1 63.23 -1.82 42.72
C MET A 1 61.75 -1.79 42.22
N LEU A 2 61.31 -0.61 41.86
CA LEU A 2 59.91 -0.33 41.51
C LEU A 2 59.86 -0.32 40.00
N SER A 3 59.17 -1.28 39.38
CA SER A 3 58.96 -1.32 37.92
C SER A 3 57.66 -0.56 37.53
N LEU A 4 57.84 0.55 36.83
CA LEU A 4 56.73 1.31 36.20
C LEU A 4 56.24 0.56 34.97
N LEU A 5 54.94 0.16 34.95
CA LEU A 5 54.24 -0.27 33.76
C LEU A 5 53.60 0.96 33.08
N VAL A 6 54.09 1.34 31.93
CA VAL A 6 53.51 2.35 31.04
C VAL A 6 52.42 1.68 30.20
N ALA A 7 51.17 2.01 30.44
CA ALA A 7 50.03 1.59 29.58
C ALA A 7 49.92 2.55 28.41
N ALA A 8 50.17 2.04 27.17
CA ALA A 8 49.93 2.76 25.95
C ALA A 8 48.41 2.72 25.62
N ALA A 9 47.75 3.87 25.68
CA ALA A 9 46.38 4.01 25.23
C ALA A 9 46.35 4.06 23.70
N ALA A 10 45.79 3.03 23.07
CA ALA A 10 45.51 3.01 21.65
C ALA A 10 44.30 3.92 21.33
N ALA A 11 44.53 4.98 20.58
CA ALA A 11 43.48 5.86 20.07
C ALA A 11 42.61 5.10 19.04
N ALA A 12 41.33 4.93 19.32
CA ALA A 12 40.37 4.40 18.37
C ALA A 12 40.14 5.40 17.23
N PRO A 13 40.02 4.94 15.97
CA PRO A 13 39.75 5.83 14.84
C PRO A 13 38.37 6.44 14.99
N VAL A 14 38.29 7.77 14.92
CA VAL A 14 37.05 8.53 14.83
C VAL A 14 36.42 8.21 13.48
N VAL A 15 35.41 7.33 13.48
CA VAL A 15 34.55 7.11 12.31
C VAL A 15 33.73 8.39 12.10
N GLY A 16 34.08 9.13 11.06
CA GLY A 16 33.36 10.31 10.63
C GLY A 16 31.88 9.96 10.45
N ARG A 17 30.99 10.58 11.22
CA ARG A 17 29.55 10.55 11.00
C ARG A 17 29.27 11.12 9.62
N ALA A 18 28.87 10.25 8.67
CA ALA A 18 28.27 10.72 7.42
C ALA A 18 27.03 11.54 7.78
N THR A 19 27.04 12.81 7.42
CA THR A 19 25.84 13.67 7.47
C THR A 19 24.77 13.02 6.61
N PRO A 20 23.55 12.77 7.15
CA PRO A 20 22.46 12.24 6.33
C PRO A 20 22.19 13.25 5.23
N ALA A 21 22.20 12.77 3.97
CA ALA A 21 21.76 13.57 2.84
C ALA A 21 20.34 14.07 3.15
N SER A 22 20.17 15.40 3.16
CA SER A 22 18.87 16.03 3.35
C SER A 22 17.91 15.46 2.32
N ALA A 23 16.90 14.70 2.76
CA ALA A 23 15.82 14.28 1.89
C ALA A 23 15.18 15.54 1.33
N VAL A 24 15.23 15.71 0.01
CA VAL A 24 14.52 16.79 -0.69
C VAL A 24 13.04 16.60 -0.37
N PRO A 25 12.37 17.56 0.27
CA PRO A 25 10.94 17.43 0.56
C PRO A 25 10.21 17.24 -0.76
N VAL A 26 9.42 16.18 -0.88
CA VAL A 26 8.48 16.05 -2.01
C VAL A 26 7.48 17.19 -1.86
N PRO A 27 7.42 18.14 -2.80
CA PRO A 27 6.55 19.29 -2.65
C PRO A 27 5.11 18.81 -2.56
N SER A 28 4.35 19.30 -1.57
CA SER A 28 2.90 19.10 -1.51
C SER A 28 2.29 19.40 -2.88
N ALA A 29 1.47 18.49 -3.39
CA ALA A 29 0.79 18.66 -4.67
C ALA A 29 -0.14 19.92 -4.67
N TRP A 30 -0.55 20.36 -3.48
CA TRP A 30 -1.28 21.60 -3.25
C TRP A 30 -0.37 22.67 -2.65
N LYS A 31 -0.23 23.77 -3.36
CA LYS A 31 0.66 24.88 -2.96
C LYS A 31 -0.15 26.12 -2.59
N SER A 32 0.31 26.83 -1.58
CA SER A 32 -0.21 28.18 -1.31
C SER A 32 0.18 29.11 -2.46
N ARG A 33 -0.79 29.84 -2.99
CA ARG A 33 -0.62 30.81 -4.08
C ARG A 33 -1.27 32.13 -3.72
N ALA A 34 -0.54 33.23 -3.86
CA ALA A 34 -1.10 34.56 -3.68
C ALA A 34 -2.14 34.86 -4.78
N VAL A 35 -3.32 35.33 -4.37
CA VAL A 35 -4.43 35.71 -5.25
C VAL A 35 -5.18 36.85 -4.57
N SER A 36 -5.14 38.04 -5.15
CA SER A 36 -5.67 39.29 -4.53
C SER A 36 -7.16 39.25 -4.18
N VAL A 37 -7.96 38.50 -4.96
CA VAL A 37 -9.40 38.35 -4.70
C VAL A 37 -9.72 37.22 -3.70
N ALA A 38 -8.73 36.50 -3.25
CA ALA A 38 -8.92 35.42 -2.29
C ALA A 38 -9.14 35.98 -0.87
N HIS A 39 -9.80 35.18 -0.03
CA HIS A 39 -9.95 35.50 1.39
C HIS A 39 -8.60 35.35 2.11
N GLY A 40 -8.06 36.43 2.62
CA GLY A 40 -6.71 36.45 3.20
C GLY A 40 -5.58 36.56 2.17
N GLY A 41 -5.89 36.82 0.89
CA GLY A 41 -4.90 37.10 -0.16
C GLY A 41 -4.22 35.87 -0.75
N SER A 42 -4.61 34.63 -0.36
CA SER A 42 -4.02 33.40 -0.89
C SER A 42 -5.02 32.27 -0.99
N VAL A 43 -4.74 31.32 -1.87
CA VAL A 43 -5.49 30.06 -2.04
C VAL A 43 -4.56 28.87 -1.96
N HIS A 44 -5.07 27.71 -1.55
CA HIS A 44 -4.41 26.44 -1.82
C HIS A 44 -4.79 25.98 -3.23
N SER A 45 -3.83 25.71 -4.08
CA SER A 45 -4.07 25.36 -5.48
C SER A 45 -3.17 24.22 -5.97
N THR A 46 -3.69 23.47 -6.93
CA THR A 46 -2.96 22.45 -7.68
C THR A 46 -3.40 22.44 -9.13
N SER A 47 -2.51 22.02 -10.03
CA SER A 47 -2.82 21.68 -11.42
C SER A 47 -2.62 20.17 -11.68
N ILE A 48 -2.25 19.40 -10.66
CA ILE A 48 -1.97 17.97 -10.76
C ILE A 48 -3.30 17.22 -10.64
N THR A 49 -3.69 16.52 -11.69
CA THR A 49 -4.90 15.67 -11.69
C THR A 49 -4.79 14.57 -10.63
N GLY A 50 -5.86 14.33 -9.91
CA GLY A 50 -5.90 13.35 -8.82
C GLY A 50 -5.32 13.85 -7.48
N ALA A 51 -4.60 14.96 -7.48
CA ALA A 51 -4.11 15.53 -6.23
C ALA A 51 -5.27 15.87 -5.29
N SER A 52 -5.18 15.42 -4.04
CA SER A 52 -6.19 15.63 -3.01
C SER A 52 -5.69 16.53 -1.90
N ALA A 53 -6.60 17.32 -1.31
CA ALA A 53 -6.38 18.05 -0.08
C ALA A 53 -7.51 17.78 0.89
N LEU A 54 -7.17 17.59 2.17
CA LEU A 54 -8.11 17.24 3.23
C LEU A 54 -8.24 18.39 4.20
N TYR A 55 -9.47 18.69 4.61
CA TYR A 55 -9.81 19.79 5.50
C TYR A 55 -10.78 19.32 6.58
N GLU A 56 -10.57 19.78 7.81
CA GLU A 56 -11.57 19.68 8.86
C GLU A 56 -12.47 20.91 8.87
N VAL A 57 -13.77 20.70 8.84
CA VAL A 57 -14.75 21.77 8.82
C VAL A 57 -15.82 21.53 9.88
N ARG A 58 -16.06 22.54 10.71
CA ARG A 58 -17.10 22.52 11.75
C ARG A 58 -18.42 23.08 11.26
N GLY A 59 -19.51 22.51 11.76
CA GLY A 59 -20.89 22.95 11.47
C GLY A 59 -21.65 22.00 10.56
N LYS A 60 -22.96 21.88 10.77
CA LYS A 60 -23.87 21.07 9.93
C LYS A 60 -24.13 21.70 8.55
N SER A 61 -23.87 23.00 8.41
CA SER A 61 -23.91 23.72 7.14
C SER A 61 -22.67 24.60 7.04
N PHE A 62 -21.97 24.53 5.90
CA PHE A 62 -20.78 25.32 5.65
C PHE A 62 -20.62 25.61 4.16
N ALA A 63 -19.86 26.62 3.82
CA ALA A 63 -19.50 26.97 2.46
C ALA A 63 -18.01 26.73 2.21
N MET A 64 -17.69 26.17 1.06
CA MET A 64 -16.35 26.10 0.50
C MET A 64 -16.18 27.28 -0.48
N TRP A 65 -15.25 28.14 -0.21
CA TRP A 65 -14.89 29.26 -1.06
C TRP A 65 -13.72 28.88 -1.98
N PHE A 66 -13.75 29.41 -3.19
CA PHE A 66 -12.70 29.24 -4.19
C PHE A 66 -12.63 30.43 -5.12
N VAL A 67 -11.52 30.58 -5.81
CA VAL A 67 -11.34 31.59 -6.85
C VAL A 67 -11.58 30.92 -8.21
N ALA A 68 -12.67 31.29 -8.87
CA ALA A 68 -12.99 30.85 -10.23
C ALA A 68 -12.21 31.69 -11.24
N GLY A 69 -11.84 31.10 -12.38
CA GLY A 69 -11.09 31.81 -13.41
C GLY A 69 -11.00 31.06 -14.76
N PRO A 70 -10.44 31.73 -15.78
CA PRO A 70 -10.43 31.19 -17.17
C PRO A 70 -9.50 29.99 -17.37
N LYS A 71 -8.59 29.73 -16.41
CA LYS A 71 -7.65 28.58 -16.44
C LYS A 71 -8.02 27.50 -15.41
N ASN A 72 -9.19 27.60 -14.75
CA ASN A 72 -9.55 26.68 -13.69
C ASN A 72 -10.34 25.49 -14.21
N GLY A 73 -10.08 24.34 -13.59
CA GLY A 73 -10.71 23.05 -13.89
C GLY A 73 -11.87 22.72 -12.98
N ARG A 74 -12.06 21.44 -12.75
CA ARG A 74 -13.10 20.88 -11.89
C ARG A 74 -12.48 20.17 -10.70
N VAL A 75 -13.12 20.32 -9.54
CA VAL A 75 -12.74 19.64 -8.30
C VAL A 75 -13.88 18.74 -7.82
N ALA A 76 -13.59 17.48 -7.54
CA ALA A 76 -14.52 16.61 -6.84
C ALA A 76 -14.43 16.87 -5.34
N VAL A 77 -15.57 17.05 -4.69
CA VAL A 77 -15.67 17.28 -3.25
C VAL A 77 -16.29 16.08 -2.59
N PHE A 78 -15.59 15.54 -1.61
CA PHE A 78 -16.06 14.45 -0.77
C PHE A 78 -16.30 15.00 0.64
N LEU A 79 -17.43 14.63 1.21
CA LEU A 79 -17.81 14.99 2.56
C LEU A 79 -17.92 13.73 3.40
N ASN A 80 -17.10 13.60 4.43
CA ASN A 80 -17.02 12.43 5.29
C ASN A 80 -16.86 11.11 4.49
N GLY A 81 -15.97 11.13 3.48
CA GLY A 81 -15.68 9.98 2.62
C GLY A 81 -16.64 9.78 1.44
N LYS A 82 -17.80 10.44 1.39
CA LYS A 82 -18.76 10.31 0.30
C LYS A 82 -18.61 11.45 -0.70
N LYS A 83 -18.49 11.13 -2.01
CA LYS A 83 -18.51 12.14 -3.08
C LYS A 83 -19.88 12.83 -3.11
N VAL A 84 -19.89 14.13 -2.85
CA VAL A 84 -21.14 14.92 -2.75
C VAL A 84 -21.32 15.88 -3.91
N ARG A 85 -20.23 16.32 -4.57
CA ARG A 85 -20.30 17.29 -5.64
C ARG A 85 -19.06 17.31 -6.53
N VAL A 86 -19.25 17.70 -7.80
CA VAL A 86 -18.16 18.20 -8.64
C VAL A 86 -18.39 19.69 -8.82
N VAL A 87 -17.41 20.49 -8.47
CA VAL A 87 -17.45 21.96 -8.55
C VAL A 87 -16.65 22.40 -9.77
N ASP A 88 -17.32 23.05 -10.72
CA ASP A 88 -16.66 23.68 -11.86
C ASP A 88 -16.15 25.05 -11.44
N GLN A 89 -14.85 25.26 -11.46
CA GLN A 89 -14.20 26.50 -11.04
C GLN A 89 -13.92 27.44 -12.22
N TYR A 90 -14.47 27.14 -13.40
CA TYR A 90 -14.37 28.07 -14.52
C TYR A 90 -15.18 29.34 -14.30
N ALA A 91 -14.59 30.47 -14.71
CA ALA A 91 -15.26 31.74 -14.94
C ALA A 91 -14.50 32.52 -16.03
N PRO A 92 -15.16 33.37 -16.85
CA PRO A 92 -14.49 34.13 -17.88
C PRO A 92 -13.48 35.17 -17.33
N ARG A 93 -13.65 35.56 -16.07
CA ARG A 93 -12.74 36.44 -15.32
C ARG A 93 -12.49 35.86 -13.92
N THR A 94 -11.39 36.31 -13.29
CA THR A 94 -11.04 35.89 -11.94
C THR A 94 -12.01 36.49 -10.93
N ILE A 95 -12.80 35.61 -10.27
CA ILE A 95 -13.82 36.01 -9.29
C ILE A 95 -13.86 35.00 -8.15
N ARG A 96 -14.17 35.46 -6.94
CA ARG A 96 -14.41 34.58 -5.81
C ARG A 96 -15.84 34.02 -5.87
N LYS A 97 -15.96 32.71 -5.62
CA LYS A 97 -17.24 31.99 -5.56
C LYS A 97 -17.29 31.10 -4.33
N ALA A 98 -18.48 30.66 -3.96
CA ALA A 98 -18.70 29.72 -2.89
C ALA A 98 -19.75 28.67 -3.28
N VAL A 99 -19.62 27.50 -2.67
CA VAL A 99 -20.56 26.40 -2.76
C VAL A 99 -20.91 25.94 -1.36
N THR A 100 -22.20 25.82 -1.05
CA THR A 100 -22.69 25.38 0.28
C THR A 100 -22.85 23.87 0.32
N PHE A 101 -22.47 23.27 1.45
CA PHE A 101 -22.66 21.87 1.80
C PHE A 101 -23.48 21.76 3.08
N ARG A 102 -24.22 20.66 3.18
CA ARG A 102 -24.95 20.28 4.39
C ARG A 102 -24.51 18.90 4.87
N SER A 103 -24.42 18.72 6.17
CA SER A 103 -24.06 17.49 6.84
C SER A 103 -24.94 17.24 8.04
N VAL A 104 -25.11 16.00 8.42
CA VAL A 104 -25.75 15.62 9.70
C VAL A 104 -24.77 15.77 10.87
N LYS A 105 -23.46 15.81 10.60
CA LYS A 105 -22.39 15.91 11.59
C LYS A 105 -22.03 17.37 11.86
N SER A 106 -21.62 17.68 13.09
CA SER A 106 -21.10 19.00 13.49
C SER A 106 -19.60 19.15 13.21
N ALA A 107 -18.87 18.05 13.11
CA ALA A 107 -17.47 18.01 12.66
C ALA A 107 -17.39 17.17 11.37
N ASN A 108 -16.80 17.73 10.34
CA ASN A 108 -16.77 17.14 9.01
C ASN A 108 -15.36 17.11 8.44
N THR A 109 -15.08 16.06 7.68
CA THR A 109 -13.90 15.97 6.82
C THR A 109 -14.31 16.29 5.40
N VAL A 110 -13.70 17.30 4.80
CA VAL A 110 -13.89 17.66 3.40
C VAL A 110 -12.62 17.36 2.63
N MET A 111 -12.71 16.46 1.63
CA MET A 111 -11.60 16.18 0.73
C MET A 111 -11.91 16.79 -0.64
N ALA A 112 -10.98 17.56 -1.15
CA ALA A 112 -11.02 18.14 -2.49
C ALA A 112 -10.03 17.39 -3.40
N VAL A 113 -10.51 16.85 -4.54
CA VAL A 113 -9.69 16.11 -5.50
C VAL A 113 -9.74 16.82 -6.85
N ALA A 114 -8.58 17.19 -7.38
CA ALA A 114 -8.46 17.82 -8.69
C ALA A 114 -8.79 16.81 -9.80
N LEU A 115 -9.65 17.20 -10.75
CA LEU A 115 -10.05 16.34 -11.86
C LEU A 115 -9.30 16.72 -13.15
N SER A 116 -9.09 15.73 -14.03
CA SER A 116 -8.59 15.97 -15.40
C SER A 116 -9.59 16.72 -16.26
N THR A 117 -10.88 16.66 -15.91
CA THR A 117 -11.95 17.30 -16.68
C THR A 117 -12.02 18.80 -16.40
N ARG A 118 -12.38 19.55 -17.45
CA ARG A 118 -12.56 21.01 -17.38
C ARG A 118 -13.82 21.44 -18.11
N ASN A 119 -14.24 22.67 -17.86
CA ASN A 119 -15.24 23.34 -18.69
C ASN A 119 -14.70 23.50 -20.12
N ARG A 120 -15.55 23.36 -21.15
CA ARG A 120 -15.14 23.53 -22.56
C ARG A 120 -14.46 24.88 -22.85
N ASN A 121 -14.84 25.91 -22.12
CA ASN A 121 -14.29 27.25 -22.25
C ASN A 121 -13.03 27.50 -21.40
N SER A 122 -12.65 26.55 -20.53
CA SER A 122 -11.48 26.69 -19.69
C SER A 122 -10.19 26.42 -20.47
N LYS A 123 -9.17 27.25 -20.23
CA LYS A 123 -7.82 27.12 -20.79
C LYS A 123 -6.89 26.27 -19.93
N GLY A 124 -7.39 25.67 -18.83
CA GLY A 124 -6.56 24.87 -17.91
C GLY A 124 -7.38 23.99 -16.97
N THR A 125 -6.69 23.21 -16.16
CA THR A 125 -7.25 22.26 -15.18
C THR A 125 -6.91 22.62 -13.73
N ALA A 126 -6.27 23.77 -13.49
CA ALA A 126 -5.93 24.18 -12.13
C ALA A 126 -7.18 24.31 -11.26
N VAL A 127 -7.09 23.86 -10.01
CA VAL A 127 -8.16 24.00 -9.03
C VAL A 127 -7.61 24.63 -7.76
N ASN A 128 -8.49 25.24 -6.97
CA ASN A 128 -8.08 25.87 -5.72
C ASN A 128 -9.18 25.85 -4.66
N ILE A 129 -8.78 25.99 -3.40
CA ILE A 129 -9.64 26.21 -2.25
C ILE A 129 -9.13 27.49 -1.56
N ASP A 130 -10.05 28.41 -1.34
CA ASP A 130 -9.77 29.68 -0.69
C ASP A 130 -10.00 29.62 0.82
N ALA A 131 -11.21 29.21 1.24
CA ALA A 131 -11.59 29.16 2.64
C ALA A 131 -12.80 28.24 2.86
N PHE A 132 -13.06 27.92 4.13
CA PHE A 132 -14.34 27.37 4.57
C PHE A 132 -14.98 28.34 5.58
N GLY A 133 -16.29 28.51 5.51
CA GLY A 133 -17.03 29.41 6.38
C GLY A 133 -18.47 28.99 6.59
N PRO A 134 -19.19 29.60 7.55
CA PRO A 134 -20.54 29.19 7.91
C PRO A 134 -21.59 29.49 6.83
N SER A 135 -21.32 30.37 5.87
CA SER A 135 -22.28 30.79 4.85
C SER A 135 -21.58 31.17 3.55
N ALA A 136 -22.28 30.99 2.41
CA ALA A 136 -21.82 31.44 1.08
C ALA A 136 -21.93 32.98 0.88
N THR A 137 -22.62 33.69 1.76
CA THR A 137 -22.87 35.13 1.63
C THR A 137 -22.06 36.00 2.55
N ARG A 138 -21.53 35.44 3.65
CA ARG A 138 -20.75 36.22 4.65
C ARG A 138 -19.48 35.51 5.06
N CYS A 139 -18.36 36.01 4.64
CA CYS A 139 -17.03 35.60 5.12
C CYS A 139 -16.35 36.68 5.95
N ALA A 140 -17.08 37.74 6.38
CA ALA A 140 -16.47 38.99 6.89
C ALA A 140 -15.77 38.84 8.26
N LYS A 141 -16.15 37.95 9.15
CA LYS A 141 -15.49 37.78 10.47
C LYS A 141 -15.46 36.33 11.03
N GLY A 142 -15.75 35.30 10.26
CA GLY A 142 -15.87 33.93 10.76
C GLY A 142 -15.35 32.83 9.85
N CYS A 143 -14.70 33.17 8.75
CA CYS A 143 -14.00 32.18 7.93
C CYS A 143 -12.68 31.85 8.59
N THR A 144 -12.43 30.59 8.83
CA THR A 144 -11.11 30.09 9.17
C THR A 144 -10.18 30.46 8.02
N ARG A 145 -9.26 31.39 8.27
CA ARG A 145 -8.15 31.68 7.35
C ARG A 145 -7.48 30.36 7.06
N SER A 146 -7.30 30.03 5.78
CA SER A 146 -6.73 28.80 5.27
C SER A 146 -6.95 27.65 6.24
N PRO A 147 -7.98 26.83 6.06
CA PRO A 147 -8.14 25.66 6.92
C PRO A 147 -6.81 24.94 6.89
N ARG A 148 -6.34 24.54 8.06
CA ARG A 148 -5.13 23.72 8.14
C ARG A 148 -5.35 22.57 7.18
N ILE A 149 -4.60 22.53 6.09
CA ILE A 149 -4.35 21.26 5.43
C ILE A 149 -3.84 20.42 6.59
N LEU A 150 -4.53 19.34 6.91
CA LEU A 150 -3.96 18.40 7.86
C LEU A 150 -2.65 17.99 7.21
N ASP A 151 -1.56 18.59 7.70
CA ASP A 151 -0.21 18.31 7.23
C ASP A 151 0.09 16.88 7.67
N ARG A 152 -0.48 15.93 6.92
CA ARG A 152 -0.13 14.51 7.02
C ARG A 152 1.37 14.33 6.77
N GLU A 153 1.99 15.27 6.06
CA GLU A 153 3.43 15.28 5.80
C GLU A 153 4.27 15.53 7.05
N ALA A 154 3.89 16.46 7.92
CA ALA A 154 4.63 16.73 9.15
C ALA A 154 4.57 15.55 10.15
N SER A 155 3.40 14.89 10.24
CA SER A 155 3.25 13.67 11.04
C SER A 155 3.95 12.47 10.40
N ALA A 156 3.95 12.37 9.07
CA ALA A 156 4.66 11.35 8.33
C ALA A 156 6.19 11.55 8.36
N GLN A 157 6.68 12.80 8.40
CA GLN A 157 8.10 13.09 8.56
C GLN A 157 8.63 12.70 9.94
N ALA A 158 7.84 12.85 11.01
CA ALA A 158 8.23 12.40 12.35
C ALA A 158 8.30 10.86 12.45
N VAL A 159 7.49 10.14 11.68
CA VAL A 159 7.53 8.66 11.57
C VAL A 159 8.56 8.21 10.52
N ASN A 160 8.77 8.98 9.45
CA ASN A 160 9.78 8.71 8.42
C ASN A 160 11.21 9.10 8.84
N SER A 161 11.41 9.78 9.97
CA SER A 161 12.76 9.99 10.53
C SER A 161 13.41 8.70 11.04
N GLN A 162 12.63 7.65 11.25
CA GLN A 162 13.16 6.28 11.19
C GLN A 162 13.25 5.92 9.70
N ALA A 163 14.42 6.12 9.11
CA ALA A 163 14.71 5.90 7.70
C ALA A 163 14.04 4.60 7.20
N PRO A 164 13.31 4.66 6.10
CA PRO A 164 12.80 3.45 5.51
C PRO A 164 14.00 2.58 5.13
N TRP A 165 14.12 1.43 5.77
CA TRP A 165 15.11 0.40 5.43
C TRP A 165 14.75 -0.33 4.12
N TYR A 166 13.92 0.28 3.27
CA TYR A 166 13.63 -0.26 1.95
C TYR A 166 14.95 -0.41 1.21
N PRO A 167 15.40 -1.61 0.90
CA PRO A 167 16.52 -1.75 0.02
C PRO A 167 16.12 -1.12 -1.33
N THR A 168 16.66 0.04 -1.61
CA THR A 168 16.53 0.70 -2.91
C THR A 168 17.28 -0.08 -3.99
N ALA A 169 18.12 -1.03 -3.59
CA ALA A 169 18.79 -1.99 -4.46
C ALA A 169 18.36 -3.40 -4.03
N VAL A 170 17.83 -4.16 -5.00
CA VAL A 170 17.59 -5.58 -4.83
C VAL A 170 18.92 -6.29 -4.63
N PRO A 171 19.05 -7.15 -3.60
CA PRO A 171 20.20 -8.00 -3.49
C PRO A 171 20.31 -8.84 -4.78
N ALA A 172 21.50 -8.92 -5.36
CA ALA A 172 21.74 -9.87 -6.43
C ALA A 172 21.31 -11.26 -5.94
N LYS A 173 20.60 -12.02 -6.78
CA LYS A 173 20.24 -13.42 -6.47
C LYS A 173 21.52 -14.22 -6.35
N THR A 174 22.08 -14.27 -5.15
CA THR A 174 22.98 -15.35 -4.78
C THR A 174 22.07 -16.44 -4.20
N SER A 175 21.99 -17.53 -4.91
CA SER A 175 20.98 -18.57 -4.80
C SER A 175 20.83 -19.26 -3.43
N ALA A 176 21.70 -19.01 -2.49
CA ALA A 176 21.72 -19.62 -1.16
C ALA A 176 21.37 -18.66 0.00
N GLU A 177 21.31 -17.33 -0.24
CA GLU A 177 21.32 -16.35 0.85
C GLU A 177 20.10 -15.41 0.88
N TRP A 178 19.14 -15.56 -0.03
CA TRP A 178 17.97 -14.69 -0.02
C TRP A 178 16.92 -15.17 0.97
N VAL A 179 17.19 -14.93 2.22
CA VAL A 179 16.26 -15.24 3.30
C VAL A 179 15.38 -14.02 3.55
N VAL A 180 14.09 -14.23 3.46
CA VAL A 180 13.08 -13.18 3.69
C VAL A 180 12.44 -13.32 5.07
N PRO A 181 11.93 -12.23 5.66
CA PRO A 181 11.13 -12.33 6.87
C PRO A 181 9.87 -13.16 6.63
N ILE A 182 9.49 -13.93 7.63
CA ILE A 182 8.29 -14.75 7.61
C ILE A 182 7.25 -14.13 8.54
N GLY A 183 6.12 -13.70 7.96
CA GLY A 183 4.90 -13.33 8.66
C GLY A 183 4.06 -14.53 9.06
N SER A 184 2.90 -14.29 9.67
CA SER A 184 2.01 -15.36 10.11
C SER A 184 0.53 -15.04 9.89
N TYR A 185 -0.20 -16.01 9.34
CA TYR A 185 -1.65 -16.11 9.54
C TYR A 185 -1.87 -16.66 10.95
N VAL A 186 -2.25 -15.78 11.88
CA VAL A 186 -2.35 -16.09 13.32
C VAL A 186 -3.73 -16.67 13.62
N ARG A 187 -3.75 -17.93 14.08
CA ARG A 187 -4.98 -18.59 14.53
C ARG A 187 -5.14 -18.41 16.03
N GLY A 188 -6.35 -18.48 16.56
CA GLY A 188 -6.58 -18.41 18.00
C GLY A 188 -5.74 -19.43 18.78
N ARG A 189 -5.65 -20.66 18.30
CA ARG A 189 -4.81 -21.71 18.92
C ARG A 189 -3.30 -21.42 18.93
N ASP A 190 -2.84 -20.48 18.14
CA ASP A 190 -1.43 -20.10 18.09
C ASP A 190 -1.09 -19.08 19.21
N VAL A 191 -2.09 -18.45 19.81
CA VAL A 191 -1.95 -17.41 20.83
C VAL A 191 -2.70 -17.67 22.12
N GLN A 192 -3.50 -18.73 22.20
CA GLN A 192 -4.32 -19.06 23.36
C GLN A 192 -3.92 -20.41 23.97
N PRO A 193 -3.66 -20.50 25.29
CA PRO A 193 -3.62 -19.37 26.24
C PRO A 193 -2.37 -18.50 26.02
N ILE A 194 -2.51 -17.17 26.18
CA ILE A 194 -1.46 -16.22 25.83
C ILE A 194 -0.19 -16.39 26.67
N ASP A 195 -0.31 -16.71 27.96
CA ASP A 195 0.83 -16.88 28.87
C ASP A 195 1.77 -18.00 28.42
N THR A 196 1.23 -19.08 27.84
CA THR A 196 2.02 -20.17 27.30
C THR A 196 2.49 -19.90 25.86
N ALA A 197 1.81 -19.05 25.13
CA ALA A 197 2.16 -18.71 23.75
C ALA A 197 3.30 -17.68 23.68
N VAL A 198 3.36 -16.71 24.59
CA VAL A 198 4.35 -15.62 24.58
C VAL A 198 5.80 -16.11 24.51
N PRO A 199 6.26 -17.08 25.31
CA PRO A 199 7.62 -17.62 25.19
C PRO A 199 7.89 -18.23 23.80
N VAL A 200 6.94 -19.02 23.29
CA VAL A 200 7.06 -19.68 21.97
C VAL A 200 7.13 -18.64 20.82
N ILE A 201 6.34 -17.57 20.92
CA ILE A 201 6.34 -16.47 19.97
C ILE A 201 7.70 -15.75 19.98
N ARG A 202 8.21 -15.43 21.17
CA ARG A 202 9.51 -14.76 21.34
C ARG A 202 10.65 -15.61 20.79
N ASP A 203 10.65 -16.91 21.06
CA ASP A 203 11.66 -17.83 20.53
C ASP A 203 11.61 -17.92 19.01
N ALA A 204 10.41 -18.00 18.42
CA ALA A 204 10.23 -18.01 16.97
C ALA A 204 10.72 -16.71 16.31
N ALA A 205 10.50 -15.56 16.95
CA ALA A 205 10.99 -14.27 16.50
C ALA A 205 12.53 -14.18 16.62
N CYS A 206 13.09 -14.65 17.72
CA CYS A 206 14.53 -14.73 17.95
C CYS A 206 15.21 -15.62 16.88
N ASP A 207 14.66 -16.79 16.62
CA ASP A 207 15.17 -17.69 15.58
C ASP A 207 15.12 -17.07 14.18
N GLN A 208 14.10 -16.28 13.89
CA GLN A 208 14.04 -15.51 12.65
C GLN A 208 15.15 -14.46 12.60
N ALA A 209 15.31 -13.68 13.67
CA ALA A 209 16.28 -12.59 13.73
C ALA A 209 17.75 -13.06 13.60
N LYS A 210 18.05 -14.29 13.99
CA LYS A 210 19.36 -14.92 13.76
C LYS A 210 19.65 -15.26 12.30
N LYS A 211 18.59 -15.47 11.49
CA LYS A 211 18.67 -15.93 10.10
C LYS A 211 18.44 -14.80 9.10
N VAL A 212 17.56 -13.88 9.44
CA VAL A 212 17.19 -12.71 8.61
C VAL A 212 17.66 -11.45 9.32
N ARG A 213 18.35 -10.56 8.59
CA ARG A 213 18.95 -9.38 9.24
C ARG A 213 17.96 -8.25 9.51
N GLN A 214 16.92 -8.14 8.67
CA GLN A 214 15.95 -7.04 8.72
C GLN A 214 14.66 -7.40 7.99
N GLY A 215 13.58 -6.71 8.25
CA GLY A 215 12.36 -6.88 7.45
C GLY A 215 11.07 -6.51 8.16
N VAL A 216 9.96 -6.65 7.42
CA VAL A 216 8.60 -6.51 7.94
C VAL A 216 8.05 -7.90 8.24
N VAL A 217 7.58 -8.10 9.46
CA VAL A 217 6.82 -9.29 9.86
C VAL A 217 5.35 -8.92 9.93
N VAL A 218 4.53 -9.46 9.03
CA VAL A 218 3.08 -9.28 9.07
C VAL A 218 2.48 -10.34 9.98
N LEU A 219 1.73 -9.92 11.00
CA LEU A 219 0.93 -10.78 11.86
C LEU A 219 -0.55 -10.58 11.50
N SER A 220 -1.08 -11.42 10.60
CA SER A 220 -2.47 -11.35 10.15
C SER A 220 -3.39 -12.09 11.12
N PHE A 221 -4.20 -11.36 11.86
CA PHE A 221 -5.16 -11.90 12.83
C PHE A 221 -6.54 -12.23 12.21
N GLY A 222 -6.64 -12.16 10.88
CA GLY A 222 -7.90 -12.37 10.17
C GLY A 222 -8.87 -11.19 10.29
N LYS A 223 -10.17 -11.45 10.31
CA LYS A 223 -11.23 -10.45 10.24
C LYS A 223 -11.39 -9.68 11.55
N GLN A 224 -11.40 -8.35 11.49
CA GLN A 224 -11.68 -7.49 12.65
C GLN A 224 -13.13 -7.68 13.15
N VAL A 225 -13.26 -7.84 14.47
CA VAL A 225 -14.56 -7.95 15.17
C VAL A 225 -14.57 -7.03 16.40
N ALA A 226 -15.68 -6.99 17.14
CA ALA A 226 -15.76 -6.24 18.38
C ALA A 226 -14.75 -6.78 19.41
N GLY A 227 -13.86 -5.90 19.89
CA GLY A 227 -12.88 -6.24 20.93
C GLY A 227 -11.75 -7.16 20.51
N GLY A 228 -11.61 -7.48 19.19
CA GLY A 228 -10.59 -8.40 18.72
C GLY A 228 -10.57 -8.61 17.22
N ALA A 229 -10.03 -9.76 16.81
CA ALA A 229 -10.11 -10.27 15.45
C ALA A 229 -10.48 -11.75 15.42
N ASN A 230 -11.13 -12.22 14.36
CA ASN A 230 -11.41 -13.64 14.17
C ASN A 230 -10.26 -14.29 13.42
N GLY A 231 -9.36 -14.92 14.20
CA GLY A 231 -8.19 -15.61 13.70
C GLY A 231 -8.54 -17.01 13.17
N PHE A 232 -9.13 -17.07 11.99
CA PHE A 232 -9.39 -18.34 11.27
C PHE A 232 -10.18 -19.35 12.13
N GLY A 233 -11.35 -18.91 12.59
CA GLY A 233 -12.31 -19.71 13.35
C GLY A 233 -12.40 -19.41 14.84
N GLN A 234 -11.44 -18.69 15.41
CA GLN A 234 -11.43 -18.30 16.82
C GLN A 234 -11.23 -16.81 16.96
N THR A 235 -11.88 -16.20 17.96
CA THR A 235 -11.68 -14.79 18.28
C THR A 235 -10.42 -14.61 19.14
N ILE A 236 -9.54 -13.73 18.70
CA ILE A 236 -8.34 -13.28 19.41
C ILE A 236 -8.63 -11.91 20.01
N PRO A 237 -8.67 -11.74 21.32
CA PRO A 237 -8.88 -10.44 21.97
C PRO A 237 -7.79 -9.42 21.64
N ASN A 238 -8.12 -8.13 21.69
CA ASN A 238 -7.16 -7.05 21.47
C ASN A 238 -5.91 -7.17 22.37
N SER A 239 -6.07 -7.52 23.64
CA SER A 239 -4.96 -7.70 24.59
C SER A 239 -3.99 -8.82 24.15
N GLU A 240 -4.52 -9.92 23.60
CA GLU A 240 -3.68 -11.03 23.11
C GLU A 240 -2.96 -10.66 21.81
N MET A 241 -3.57 -9.86 20.93
CA MET A 241 -2.90 -9.34 19.75
C MET A 241 -1.76 -8.38 20.13
N VAL A 242 -1.97 -7.53 21.14
CA VAL A 242 -0.93 -6.65 21.69
C VAL A 242 0.23 -7.46 22.27
N ALA A 243 -0.08 -8.44 23.12
CA ALA A 243 0.94 -9.31 23.74
C ALA A 243 1.73 -10.11 22.68
N THR A 244 1.05 -10.59 21.63
CA THR A 244 1.67 -11.28 20.50
C THR A 244 2.66 -10.37 19.75
N ALA A 245 2.27 -9.15 19.43
CA ALA A 245 3.14 -8.20 18.75
C ALA A 245 4.33 -7.79 19.60
N SER A 246 4.11 -7.59 20.92
CA SER A 246 5.15 -7.27 21.87
C SER A 246 6.17 -8.43 22.02
N ALA A 247 5.69 -9.68 22.09
CA ALA A 247 6.55 -10.86 22.13
C ALA A 247 7.42 -11.01 20.86
N TRP A 248 6.84 -10.78 19.69
CA TRP A 248 7.60 -10.74 18.43
C TRP A 248 8.67 -9.66 18.46
N ALA A 249 8.29 -8.43 18.84
CA ALA A 249 9.23 -7.31 18.93
C ALA A 249 10.39 -7.62 19.90
N ALA A 250 10.09 -8.20 21.06
CA ALA A 250 11.10 -8.57 22.05
C ALA A 250 12.11 -9.58 21.48
N GLY A 251 11.63 -10.68 20.85
CA GLY A 251 12.50 -11.69 20.25
C GLY A 251 13.37 -11.16 19.11
N LEU A 252 12.78 -10.32 18.23
CA LEU A 252 13.52 -9.68 17.15
C LEU A 252 14.61 -8.73 17.68
N ALA A 253 14.28 -7.91 18.67
CA ALA A 253 15.19 -6.95 19.26
C ALA A 253 16.34 -7.60 20.06
N GLU A 254 16.08 -8.74 20.67
CA GLU A 254 17.06 -9.50 21.44
C GLU A 254 18.09 -10.19 20.57
N CYS A 255 17.66 -10.77 19.45
CA CYS A 255 18.44 -11.73 18.67
C CYS A 255 18.94 -11.20 17.32
N GLY A 256 18.51 -10.04 16.87
CA GLY A 256 18.89 -9.51 15.57
C GLY A 256 19.21 -8.01 15.57
N PRO A 257 20.11 -7.57 14.67
CA PRO A 257 20.53 -6.17 14.61
C PRO A 257 19.43 -5.23 14.06
N GLY A 258 18.42 -5.77 13.31
CA GLY A 258 17.42 -4.97 12.63
C GLY A 258 17.97 -4.09 11.50
N PRO A 259 17.18 -3.15 11.01
CA PRO A 259 15.90 -2.68 11.55
C PRO A 259 14.74 -3.66 11.31
N TRP A 260 13.86 -3.76 12.30
CA TRP A 260 12.69 -4.64 12.26
C TRP A 260 11.40 -3.86 12.34
N GLU A 261 10.36 -4.38 11.68
CA GLU A 261 9.00 -3.89 11.79
C GLU A 261 8.03 -5.06 11.98
N VAL A 262 7.13 -4.93 12.96
CA VAL A 262 6.01 -5.86 13.19
C VAL A 262 4.72 -5.14 12.84
N ALA A 263 4.00 -5.66 11.85
CA ALA A 263 2.77 -5.09 11.34
C ALA A 263 1.56 -5.93 11.76
N LEU A 264 0.67 -5.34 12.59
CA LEU A 264 -0.56 -5.99 13.02
C LEU A 264 -1.59 -5.93 11.88
N GLY A 265 -1.94 -7.10 11.35
CA GLY A 265 -2.77 -7.26 10.17
C GLY A 265 -4.21 -7.70 10.47
N THR A 266 -5.16 -7.13 9.74
CA THR A 266 -6.56 -7.58 9.66
C THR A 266 -6.99 -7.71 8.21
N SER A 267 -8.22 -8.17 7.94
CA SER A 267 -8.73 -8.32 6.58
C SER A 267 -10.17 -7.84 6.43
N ASN A 268 -10.60 -7.60 5.17
CA ASN A 268 -12.00 -7.35 4.83
C ASN A 268 -12.78 -8.65 4.51
N SER A 269 -12.22 -9.82 4.82
CA SER A 269 -12.87 -11.10 4.59
C SER A 269 -14.23 -11.21 5.30
N GLY A 270 -15.18 -11.91 4.67
CA GLY A 270 -16.54 -12.07 5.21
C GLY A 270 -17.47 -10.88 4.98
N GLY A 271 -17.12 -9.98 4.08
CA GLY A 271 -18.02 -8.94 3.57
C GLY A 271 -18.21 -7.74 4.51
N VAL A 272 -19.39 -7.13 4.39
CA VAL A 272 -19.72 -5.87 5.08
C VAL A 272 -19.98 -6.11 6.57
N THR A 273 -19.13 -5.57 7.44
CA THR A 273 -19.34 -5.49 8.87
C THR A 273 -19.18 -4.07 9.38
N ALA A 274 -19.66 -3.78 10.58
CA ALA A 274 -19.47 -2.48 11.23
C ALA A 274 -17.97 -2.10 11.39
N TYR A 275 -17.09 -3.09 11.36
CA TYR A 275 -15.64 -2.93 11.53
C TYR A 275 -14.88 -2.76 10.19
N ASN A 276 -15.54 -2.94 9.05
CA ASN A 276 -14.92 -2.74 7.72
C ASN A 276 -14.97 -1.28 7.25
N GLY A 277 -15.50 -0.36 8.07
CA GLY A 277 -15.60 1.05 7.74
C GLY A 277 -14.71 1.93 8.62
N TYR A 278 -14.95 3.23 8.59
CA TYR A 278 -14.15 4.25 9.25
C TYR A 278 -13.86 3.98 10.74
N LEU A 279 -14.88 3.55 11.50
CA LEU A 279 -14.71 3.22 12.93
C LEU A 279 -13.79 2.02 13.15
N GLY A 280 -13.83 1.04 12.23
CA GLY A 280 -12.92 -0.10 12.26
C GLY A 280 -11.47 0.34 12.12
N GLY A 281 -11.16 1.15 11.12
CA GLY A 281 -9.82 1.70 10.93
C GLY A 281 -9.32 2.50 12.13
N ARG A 282 -10.16 3.37 12.70
CA ARG A 282 -9.85 4.09 13.94
C ARG A 282 -9.57 3.17 15.13
N THR A 283 -10.32 2.09 15.25
CA THR A 283 -10.14 1.13 16.35
C THR A 283 -8.83 0.36 16.16
N TRP A 284 -8.53 -0.04 14.91
CA TRP A 284 -7.27 -0.71 14.59
C TRP A 284 -6.06 0.19 14.84
N SER A 285 -6.14 1.47 14.52
CA SER A 285 -5.06 2.42 14.82
C SER A 285 -4.76 2.55 16.31
N LYS A 286 -5.80 2.46 17.18
CA LYS A 286 -5.62 2.44 18.63
C LYS A 286 -4.97 1.14 19.12
N LEU A 287 -5.31 0.01 18.52
CA LEU A 287 -4.68 -1.28 18.82
C LEU A 287 -3.17 -1.23 18.47
N VAL A 288 -2.82 -0.70 17.30
CA VAL A 288 -1.41 -0.51 16.89
C VAL A 288 -0.68 0.43 17.85
N ALA A 289 -1.33 1.48 18.33
CA ALA A 289 -0.75 2.39 19.31
C ALA A 289 -0.50 1.71 20.66
N ALA A 290 -1.44 0.87 21.12
CA ALA A 290 -1.27 0.06 22.35
C ALA A 290 -0.11 -0.93 22.20
N ALA A 291 -0.07 -1.67 21.09
CA ALA A 291 1.02 -2.60 20.83
C ALA A 291 2.40 -1.90 20.79
N ARG A 292 2.46 -0.69 20.20
CA ARG A 292 3.70 0.11 20.21
C ARG A 292 4.13 0.51 21.61
N ALA A 293 3.19 0.88 22.47
CA ALA A 293 3.49 1.29 23.84
C ALA A 293 4.07 0.15 24.69
N GLU A 294 3.72 -1.10 24.37
CA GLU A 294 4.14 -2.30 25.09
C GLU A 294 5.31 -3.03 24.44
N SER A 295 5.76 -2.61 23.26
CA SER A 295 6.81 -3.29 22.49
C SER A 295 8.18 -2.66 22.70
N ASP A 296 9.24 -3.43 22.42
CA ASP A 296 10.60 -2.93 22.41
C ASP A 296 10.76 -1.76 21.42
N PRO A 297 11.26 -0.59 21.86
CA PRO A 297 11.34 0.62 21.04
C PRO A 297 12.31 0.51 19.84
N ARG A 298 13.17 -0.50 19.82
CA ARG A 298 14.07 -0.79 18.68
C ARG A 298 13.32 -1.41 17.49
N VAL A 299 12.08 -1.90 17.71
CA VAL A 299 11.24 -2.51 16.69
C VAL A 299 10.07 -1.57 16.35
N VAL A 300 9.90 -1.28 15.09
CA VAL A 300 8.76 -0.46 14.62
C VAL A 300 7.48 -1.27 14.68
N ILE A 301 6.44 -0.73 15.31
CA ILE A 301 5.11 -1.33 15.31
C ILE A 301 4.22 -0.52 14.38
N SER A 302 3.58 -1.20 13.44
CA SER A 302 2.70 -0.62 12.42
C SER A 302 1.41 -1.42 12.23
N GLY A 303 0.49 -0.90 11.42
CA GLY A 303 -0.70 -1.62 11.02
C GLY A 303 -0.52 -2.30 9.67
N ALA A 304 -1.31 -3.34 9.45
CA ALA A 304 -1.46 -3.98 8.15
C ALA A 304 -2.92 -4.32 7.89
N VAL A 305 -3.28 -4.43 6.61
CA VAL A 305 -4.63 -4.81 6.21
C VAL A 305 -4.59 -5.60 4.90
N ASP A 306 -5.38 -6.65 4.85
CA ASP A 306 -5.59 -7.51 3.68
C ASP A 306 -6.89 -7.07 3.02
N LEU A 307 -6.80 -6.09 2.12
CA LEU A 307 -7.96 -5.56 1.40
C LEU A 307 -8.02 -6.16 0.01
N GLU A 308 -9.04 -6.97 -0.19
CA GLU A 308 -9.25 -7.66 -1.45
C GLU A 308 -10.59 -7.27 -2.10
N PRO A 309 -10.59 -6.91 -3.39
CA PRO A 309 -11.83 -6.66 -4.13
C PRO A 309 -12.78 -7.87 -4.13
N GLY A 310 -12.25 -9.08 -3.94
CA GLY A 310 -13.05 -10.31 -3.85
C GLY A 310 -14.00 -10.38 -2.65
N TRP A 311 -13.77 -9.60 -1.59
CA TRP A 311 -14.44 -9.80 -0.29
C TRP A 311 -15.45 -8.74 0.11
N GLY A 312 -15.68 -7.73 -0.68
CA GLY A 312 -16.69 -6.72 -0.35
C GLY A 312 -16.56 -5.41 -1.14
N PRO A 313 -17.43 -4.43 -0.89
CA PRO A 313 -17.46 -3.20 -1.66
C PRO A 313 -16.33 -2.24 -1.29
N SER A 314 -15.79 -1.51 -2.27
CA SER A 314 -14.67 -0.58 -2.13
C SER A 314 -14.92 0.56 -1.13
N GLY A 315 -16.16 1.05 -1.06
CA GLY A 315 -16.49 2.21 -0.21
C GLY A 315 -16.23 1.97 1.28
N GLN A 316 -16.42 0.75 1.77
CA GLN A 316 -16.12 0.40 3.17
C GLN A 316 -14.64 0.20 3.42
N ALA A 317 -13.93 -0.47 2.51
CA ALA A 317 -12.50 -0.66 2.59
C ALA A 317 -11.76 0.70 2.56
N ARG A 318 -12.18 1.62 1.68
CA ARG A 318 -11.64 2.99 1.66
C ARG A 318 -11.93 3.73 2.97
N ALA A 319 -13.16 3.65 3.47
CA ALA A 319 -13.52 4.29 4.73
C ALA A 319 -12.71 3.72 5.92
N TRP A 320 -12.39 2.42 5.90
CA TRP A 320 -11.53 1.81 6.91
C TRP A 320 -10.10 2.40 6.86
N VAL A 321 -9.50 2.48 5.68
CA VAL A 321 -8.17 3.07 5.50
C VAL A 321 -8.18 4.54 5.91
N ASP A 322 -9.21 5.30 5.52
CA ASP A 322 -9.36 6.69 5.94
C ASP A 322 -9.43 6.82 7.47
N GLY A 323 -10.20 5.93 8.13
CA GLY A 323 -10.29 5.91 9.59
C GLY A 323 -8.96 5.59 10.29
N TYR A 324 -8.17 4.70 9.73
CA TYR A 324 -6.82 4.40 10.24
C TYR A 324 -5.88 5.59 10.08
N VAL A 325 -5.78 6.13 8.87
CA VAL A 325 -4.87 7.22 8.53
C VAL A 325 -5.22 8.52 9.26
N ASP A 326 -6.51 8.82 9.44
CA ASP A 326 -6.96 10.00 10.19
C ASP A 326 -6.66 9.91 11.69
N SER A 327 -6.43 8.72 12.20
CA SER A 327 -6.24 8.46 13.63
C SER A 327 -4.81 8.07 14.00
N SER A 328 -3.93 7.81 13.03
CA SER A 328 -2.57 7.35 13.27
C SER A 328 -1.59 7.85 12.21
N ALA A 329 -0.42 8.26 12.65
CA ALA A 329 0.74 8.48 11.79
C ALA A 329 1.54 7.18 11.53
N ALA A 330 1.18 6.06 12.17
CA ALA A 330 1.85 4.78 11.93
C ALA A 330 1.62 4.32 10.49
N ARG A 331 2.63 3.63 9.95
CA ARG A 331 2.50 2.98 8.63
C ARG A 331 1.30 2.03 8.60
N LEU A 332 0.70 1.94 7.42
CA LEU A 332 -0.32 0.97 7.09
C LEU A 332 0.13 0.20 5.85
N TRP A 333 0.35 -1.08 5.99
CA TRP A 333 0.67 -1.99 4.91
C TRP A 333 -0.61 -2.60 4.34
N ASN A 334 -0.93 -2.34 3.07
CA ASN A 334 -1.96 -3.12 2.39
C ASN A 334 -1.30 -4.33 1.73
N PHE A 335 -1.50 -5.52 2.33
CA PHE A 335 -0.98 -6.78 1.83
C PHE A 335 -2.04 -7.63 1.12
N GLY A 336 -3.09 -6.98 0.62
CA GLY A 336 -4.18 -7.62 -0.13
C GLY A 336 -3.89 -7.85 -1.61
N SER A 337 -4.89 -8.40 -2.28
CA SER A 337 -4.88 -8.69 -3.71
C SER A 337 -5.44 -7.53 -4.55
N ALA A 338 -5.34 -7.70 -5.88
CA ALA A 338 -6.02 -6.86 -6.87
C ALA A 338 -7.01 -7.69 -7.69
N ASP A 339 -7.83 -8.48 -7.02
CA ASP A 339 -8.71 -9.46 -7.63
C ASP A 339 -9.68 -8.86 -8.65
N GLY A 340 -9.73 -9.51 -9.82
CA GLY A 340 -10.56 -9.08 -10.93
C GLY A 340 -10.10 -7.79 -11.61
N CYS A 341 -9.04 -7.13 -11.13
CA CYS A 341 -8.49 -5.98 -11.82
C CYS A 341 -7.84 -6.39 -13.15
N PRO A 342 -7.77 -5.47 -14.13
CA PRO A 342 -7.24 -5.77 -15.45
C PRO A 342 -5.76 -6.17 -15.40
N GLN A 343 -5.40 -7.11 -16.28
CA GLN A 343 -4.02 -7.59 -16.47
C GLN A 343 -3.32 -6.93 -17.66
N THR A 344 -4.06 -6.13 -18.42
CA THR A 344 -3.56 -5.42 -19.60
C THR A 344 -3.85 -3.94 -19.45
N PHE A 345 -2.85 -3.12 -19.75
CA PHE A 345 -2.99 -1.67 -19.73
C PHE A 345 -3.94 -1.19 -20.85
N GLY A 346 -4.79 -0.21 -20.54
CA GLY A 346 -5.80 0.31 -21.50
C GLY A 346 -7.13 -0.43 -21.51
N SER A 347 -7.28 -1.50 -20.71
CA SER A 347 -8.55 -2.19 -20.48
C SER A 347 -9.50 -1.37 -19.60
N ASP A 348 -10.73 -1.84 -19.45
CA ASP A 348 -11.66 -1.35 -18.45
C ASP A 348 -10.99 -1.40 -17.05
N LEU A 349 -11.10 -0.30 -16.31
CA LEU A 349 -10.47 -0.16 -15.00
C LEU A 349 -11.30 -0.74 -13.85
N THR A 350 -12.20 -1.68 -14.14
CA THR A 350 -13.03 -2.38 -13.15
C THR A 350 -12.32 -3.59 -12.57
N CYS A 351 -12.61 -3.87 -11.30
CA CYS A 351 -12.15 -5.02 -10.53
C CYS A 351 -13.37 -5.74 -9.95
N ASN A 352 -13.18 -6.83 -9.19
CA ASN A 352 -14.28 -7.57 -8.57
C ASN A 352 -15.14 -6.67 -7.66
N ASN A 353 -16.41 -7.04 -7.47
CA ASN A 353 -17.39 -6.37 -6.60
C ASN A 353 -17.55 -4.86 -6.82
N GLY A 354 -17.39 -4.41 -8.06
CA GLY A 354 -17.54 -2.99 -8.43
C GLY A 354 -16.40 -2.10 -7.94
N TRP A 355 -15.28 -2.67 -7.52
CA TRP A 355 -14.07 -1.89 -7.31
C TRP A 355 -13.53 -1.39 -8.64
N THR A 356 -12.78 -0.32 -8.56
CA THR A 356 -11.97 0.20 -9.66
C THR A 356 -10.49 0.10 -9.32
N VAL A 357 -9.64 0.16 -10.33
CA VAL A 357 -8.19 0.31 -10.15
C VAL A 357 -7.87 1.49 -9.23
N ASP A 358 -8.60 2.62 -9.36
CA ASP A 358 -8.40 3.80 -8.51
C ASP A 358 -8.80 3.55 -7.03
N ASP A 359 -9.74 2.64 -6.75
CA ASP A 359 -10.07 2.22 -5.38
C ASP A 359 -8.94 1.39 -4.76
N VAL A 360 -8.36 0.44 -5.52
CA VAL A 360 -7.22 -0.35 -5.04
C VAL A 360 -6.00 0.54 -4.82
N LEU A 361 -5.72 1.49 -5.72
CA LEU A 361 -4.67 2.49 -5.53
C LEU A 361 -4.88 3.34 -4.27
N TRP A 362 -6.14 3.73 -3.99
CA TRP A 362 -6.46 4.47 -2.78
C TRP A 362 -6.05 3.70 -1.52
N VAL A 363 -6.57 2.49 -1.37
CA VAL A 363 -6.34 1.69 -0.15
C VAL A 363 -4.91 1.18 -0.01
N SER A 364 -4.14 1.18 -1.10
CA SER A 364 -2.77 0.65 -1.11
C SER A 364 -1.68 1.72 -1.04
N SER A 365 -2.00 2.98 -1.38
CA SER A 365 -0.95 4.03 -1.44
C SER A 365 -1.48 5.45 -1.37
N HIS A 366 -2.64 5.76 -1.97
CA HIS A 366 -3.04 7.14 -2.21
C HIS A 366 -3.83 7.77 -1.06
N ALA A 367 -4.31 6.99 -0.09
CA ALA A 367 -5.02 7.50 1.08
C ALA A 367 -4.11 8.34 2.01
N GLY A 368 -2.80 8.13 1.96
CA GLY A 368 -1.85 8.90 2.77
C GLY A 368 -0.40 8.51 2.53
N PRO A 369 0.58 9.34 2.93
CA PRO A 369 2.00 9.08 2.71
C PRO A 369 2.54 7.86 3.48
N ASN A 370 1.86 7.45 4.52
CA ASN A 370 2.17 6.29 5.35
C ASN A 370 1.42 5.02 4.96
N VAL A 371 0.60 5.05 3.88
CA VAL A 371 -0.03 3.86 3.30
C VAL A 371 0.86 3.29 2.22
N LEU A 372 1.21 2.01 2.34
CA LEU A 372 2.18 1.34 1.49
C LEU A 372 1.60 0.05 0.93
N ALA A 373 1.82 -0.19 -0.36
CA ALA A 373 1.44 -1.44 -0.99
C ALA A 373 2.45 -2.54 -0.66
N MET A 374 1.92 -3.70 -0.32
CA MET A 374 2.62 -4.97 -0.16
C MET A 374 1.87 -6.06 -0.96
N PRO A 375 1.84 -5.96 -2.29
CA PRO A 375 1.05 -6.83 -3.15
C PRO A 375 1.17 -8.32 -2.84
N GLN A 376 0.04 -9.03 -2.85
CA GLN A 376 0.05 -10.48 -2.93
C GLN A 376 0.54 -10.90 -4.33
N ILE A 377 1.64 -11.62 -4.38
CA ILE A 377 2.17 -12.27 -5.59
C ILE A 377 2.29 -13.76 -5.29
N HIS A 378 1.17 -14.43 -5.25
CA HIS A 378 1.06 -15.82 -4.83
C HIS A 378 0.96 -16.79 -6.03
N THR A 379 0.53 -16.31 -7.21
CA THR A 379 0.24 -17.17 -8.36
C THR A 379 1.43 -17.35 -9.27
N GLN A 380 1.67 -18.58 -9.69
CA GLN A 380 2.71 -18.91 -10.67
C GLN A 380 2.37 -18.39 -12.08
N SER A 381 1.08 -18.19 -12.40
CA SER A 381 0.61 -17.70 -13.71
C SER A 381 1.03 -16.28 -14.04
N GLY A 382 1.41 -15.48 -13.04
CA GLY A 382 1.73 -14.06 -13.20
C GLY A 382 0.52 -13.13 -13.28
N SER A 383 -0.69 -13.64 -13.08
CA SER A 383 -1.91 -12.83 -13.14
C SER A 383 -1.87 -11.67 -12.14
N GLN A 384 -1.54 -11.94 -10.87
CA GLN A 384 -1.45 -10.92 -9.83
C GLN A 384 -0.36 -9.90 -10.15
N ALA A 385 0.82 -10.34 -10.59
CA ALA A 385 1.90 -9.43 -10.96
C ALA A 385 1.53 -8.50 -12.13
N ARG A 386 0.77 -9.00 -13.13
CA ARG A 386 0.23 -8.16 -14.22
C ARG A 386 -0.78 -7.15 -13.71
N GLN A 387 -1.69 -7.54 -12.83
CA GLN A 387 -2.66 -6.64 -12.22
C GLN A 387 -1.96 -5.48 -11.51
N TRP A 388 -0.99 -5.77 -10.64
CA TRP A 388 -0.23 -4.75 -9.93
C TRP A 388 0.64 -3.87 -10.84
N ALA A 389 1.14 -4.40 -11.95
CA ALA A 389 1.84 -3.61 -12.97
C ALA A 389 0.89 -2.61 -13.66
N VAL A 390 -0.36 -3.01 -13.95
CA VAL A 390 -1.39 -2.10 -14.47
C VAL A 390 -1.73 -1.01 -13.46
N LEU A 391 -1.87 -1.36 -12.17
CA LEU A 391 -2.10 -0.39 -11.10
C LEU A 391 -0.94 0.63 -11.03
N ALA A 392 0.30 0.16 -11.08
CA ALA A 392 1.49 1.03 -11.06
C ALA A 392 1.53 1.98 -12.26
N ALA A 393 1.24 1.48 -13.46
CA ALA A 393 1.18 2.30 -14.67
C ALA A 393 0.05 3.34 -14.60
N ARG A 394 -1.12 2.97 -14.07
CA ARG A 394 -2.22 3.91 -13.84
C ARG A 394 -1.84 5.00 -12.84
N ALA A 395 -1.20 4.63 -11.74
CA ALA A 395 -0.71 5.55 -10.72
C ALA A 395 0.32 6.54 -11.29
N ALA A 396 1.25 6.05 -12.12
CA ALA A 396 2.23 6.89 -12.81
C ALA A 396 1.56 7.90 -13.76
N GLN A 397 0.56 7.48 -14.51
CA GLN A 397 -0.24 8.39 -15.36
C GLN A 397 -0.98 9.47 -14.57
N MET A 398 -1.40 9.15 -13.35
CA MET A 398 -2.04 10.11 -12.46
C MET A 398 -1.04 11.09 -11.82
N GLY A 399 0.27 10.90 -12.02
CA GLY A 399 1.32 11.65 -11.33
C GLY A 399 1.40 11.35 -9.82
N MET A 400 0.83 10.23 -9.39
CA MET A 400 0.78 9.76 -8.01
C MET A 400 1.32 8.32 -7.96
N PRO A 401 2.64 8.12 -8.04
CA PRO A 401 3.21 6.79 -8.15
C PRO A 401 2.79 5.90 -6.98
N LEU A 402 2.43 4.66 -7.30
CA LEU A 402 2.15 3.62 -6.32
C LEU A 402 3.43 3.33 -5.52
N ARG A 403 3.34 3.16 -4.22
CA ARG A 403 4.49 2.82 -3.36
C ARG A 403 4.47 1.34 -3.01
N ILE A 404 5.18 0.53 -3.80
CA ILE A 404 5.35 -0.92 -3.54
C ILE A 404 6.59 -1.10 -2.67
N ALA A 405 6.38 -1.11 -1.37
CA ALA A 405 7.48 -1.14 -0.41
C ALA A 405 7.90 -2.55 -0.01
N SER A 406 7.10 -3.56 -0.33
CA SER A 406 7.35 -5.00 -0.22
C SER A 406 6.36 -5.75 -1.10
N ILE A 407 6.47 -7.08 -1.16
CA ILE A 407 5.43 -7.98 -1.67
C ILE A 407 5.20 -9.10 -0.67
N THR A 408 4.06 -9.75 -0.71
CA THR A 408 3.84 -11.00 0.02
C THR A 408 3.82 -12.20 -0.92
N VAL A 409 4.44 -13.28 -0.44
CA VAL A 409 4.28 -14.63 -0.95
C VAL A 409 3.79 -15.56 0.18
N GLN A 410 3.39 -16.76 -0.12
CA GLN A 410 2.90 -17.72 0.87
C GLN A 410 3.55 -19.10 0.74
N THR A 411 4.80 -19.14 0.32
CA THR A 411 5.55 -20.40 0.15
C THR A 411 5.64 -21.16 1.48
N ALA A 412 5.85 -20.43 2.57
CA ALA A 412 5.92 -21.03 3.90
C ALA A 412 4.57 -21.62 4.34
N ALA A 413 3.44 -20.95 4.05
CA ALA A 413 2.11 -21.51 4.31
C ALA A 413 1.84 -22.75 3.45
N CYS A 414 2.23 -22.71 2.19
CA CYS A 414 2.07 -23.82 1.25
C CYS A 414 2.87 -25.06 1.67
N SER A 415 4.05 -24.88 2.25
CA SER A 415 4.85 -26.00 2.78
C SER A 415 4.22 -26.70 4.00
N GLN A 416 3.28 -26.05 4.66
CA GLN A 416 2.56 -26.57 5.83
C GLN A 416 1.25 -27.28 5.47
N VAL A 417 0.86 -27.29 4.20
CA VAL A 417 -0.37 -27.93 3.70
C VAL A 417 -0.01 -29.21 2.97
N SER A 418 -0.73 -30.29 3.26
CA SER A 418 -0.57 -31.57 2.54
C SER A 418 -0.81 -31.36 1.04
N GLY A 419 0.11 -31.81 0.20
CA GLY A 419 0.08 -31.57 -1.24
C GLY A 419 0.54 -30.18 -1.69
N GLY A 420 0.90 -29.31 -0.78
CA GLY A 420 1.37 -27.94 -1.10
C GLY A 420 0.30 -27.05 -1.73
N CYS A 421 0.74 -26.03 -2.48
CA CYS A 421 -0.14 -25.13 -3.24
C CYS A 421 0.24 -25.18 -4.73
N PRO A 422 -0.34 -26.03 -5.53
CA PRO A 422 0.13 -26.28 -6.90
C PRO A 422 0.07 -25.06 -7.83
N THR A 423 -0.81 -24.10 -7.56
CA THR A 423 -0.98 -22.89 -8.39
C THR A 423 -0.57 -21.59 -7.72
N THR A 424 -0.48 -21.57 -6.37
CA THR A 424 -0.21 -20.37 -5.57
C THR A 424 1.04 -20.48 -4.71
N GLY A 425 1.86 -21.50 -4.90
CA GLY A 425 3.15 -21.67 -4.22
C GLY A 425 4.29 -21.11 -5.08
N ILE A 426 4.47 -19.79 -5.12
CA ILE A 426 5.59 -19.16 -5.81
C ILE A 426 6.64 -18.71 -4.79
N SER A 427 7.94 -18.94 -5.07
CA SER A 427 8.99 -18.52 -4.16
C SER A 427 9.07 -16.98 -4.02
N ALA A 428 9.61 -16.50 -2.92
CA ALA A 428 9.77 -15.08 -2.68
C ALA A 428 10.55 -14.36 -3.79
N TRP A 429 11.61 -15.00 -4.29
CA TRP A 429 12.37 -14.50 -5.41
C TRP A 429 11.55 -14.47 -6.71
N ASP A 430 10.91 -15.57 -7.03
CA ASP A 430 10.19 -15.67 -8.30
C ASP A 430 8.99 -14.74 -8.34
N GLY A 431 8.28 -14.56 -7.21
CA GLY A 431 7.21 -13.57 -7.06
C GLY A 431 7.71 -12.14 -7.27
N TRP A 432 8.83 -11.79 -6.64
CA TRP A 432 9.47 -10.49 -6.83
C TRP A 432 9.94 -10.29 -8.28
N ALA A 433 10.63 -11.26 -8.86
CA ALA A 433 11.13 -11.19 -10.24
C ALA A 433 9.98 -11.14 -11.26
N GLN A 434 8.88 -11.84 -10.97
CA GLN A 434 7.67 -11.82 -11.78
C GLN A 434 7.04 -10.40 -11.82
N LEU A 435 6.88 -9.75 -10.67
CA LEU A 435 6.37 -8.38 -10.62
C LEU A 435 7.32 -7.39 -11.32
N ARG A 436 8.62 -7.47 -11.06
CA ARG A 436 9.64 -6.65 -11.71
C ARG A 436 9.55 -6.74 -13.22
N ARG A 437 9.49 -7.96 -13.77
CA ARG A 437 9.39 -8.19 -15.22
C ARG A 437 8.21 -7.46 -15.85
N TYR A 438 7.04 -7.47 -15.20
CA TYR A 438 5.86 -6.78 -15.76
C TYR A 438 5.90 -5.27 -15.58
N LEU A 439 6.51 -4.78 -14.51
CA LEU A 439 6.77 -3.34 -14.33
C LEU A 439 7.77 -2.83 -15.38
N ASP A 440 8.84 -3.55 -15.63
CA ASP A 440 9.88 -3.15 -16.57
C ASP A 440 9.45 -3.28 -18.05
N ALA A 441 8.40 -4.05 -18.32
CA ALA A 441 7.82 -4.15 -19.66
C ALA A 441 7.06 -2.89 -20.10
N GLN A 442 6.82 -1.92 -19.22
CA GLN A 442 6.08 -0.70 -19.53
C GLN A 442 6.95 0.54 -19.33
N SER A 443 6.97 1.44 -20.30
CA SER A 443 7.79 2.65 -20.27
C SER A 443 7.50 3.58 -19.08
N THR A 444 6.27 3.56 -18.56
CA THR A 444 5.84 4.38 -17.41
C THR A 444 6.29 3.83 -16.06
N THR A 445 6.68 2.56 -16.00
CA THR A 445 7.05 1.86 -14.77
C THR A 445 8.39 1.14 -14.84
N VAL A 446 9.15 1.31 -15.93
CA VAL A 446 10.51 0.78 -16.03
C VAL A 446 11.38 1.36 -14.91
N GLY A 447 12.11 0.49 -14.20
CA GLY A 447 12.92 0.90 -13.06
C GLY A 447 12.13 1.24 -11.78
N PHE A 448 10.81 1.00 -11.77
CA PHE A 448 9.97 1.26 -10.61
C PHE A 448 10.47 0.49 -9.37
N PRO A 449 10.67 1.13 -8.21
CA PRO A 449 11.21 0.46 -7.04
C PRO A 449 10.20 -0.55 -6.47
N VAL A 450 10.66 -1.75 -6.18
CA VAL A 450 9.92 -2.80 -5.47
C VAL A 450 10.78 -3.28 -4.31
N GLY A 451 10.27 -3.18 -3.10
CA GLY A 451 10.96 -3.63 -1.90
C GLY A 451 11.10 -5.15 -1.79
N ALA A 452 11.88 -5.60 -0.81
CA ALA A 452 12.10 -7.02 -0.55
C ALA A 452 10.81 -7.72 -0.13
N PRO A 453 10.61 -8.98 -0.53
CA PRO A 453 9.41 -9.73 -0.17
C PRO A 453 9.35 -10.11 1.31
N THR A 454 8.12 -10.46 1.71
CA THR A 454 7.80 -11.12 2.98
C THR A 454 7.05 -12.40 2.66
N ASP A 455 7.43 -13.52 3.27
CA ASP A 455 6.69 -14.79 3.15
C ASP A 455 5.72 -14.94 4.33
N ILE A 456 4.57 -15.57 4.13
CA ILE A 456 3.57 -15.77 5.20
C ILE A 456 3.34 -17.26 5.39
N ARG A 457 3.34 -17.69 6.66
CA ARG A 457 3.04 -19.08 7.08
C ARG A 457 1.82 -19.13 8.00
N TRP A 458 1.40 -20.34 8.35
CA TRP A 458 0.41 -20.58 9.39
C TRP A 458 1.05 -20.72 10.76
N GLY A 459 0.77 -19.78 11.68
CA GLY A 459 1.29 -19.80 13.05
C GLY A 459 2.83 -19.81 13.13
N TRP A 460 3.35 -20.37 14.23
CA TRP A 460 4.80 -20.44 14.49
C TRP A 460 5.24 -21.74 15.20
N ALA A 461 4.36 -22.72 15.35
CA ALA A 461 4.58 -23.90 16.18
C ALA A 461 5.78 -24.79 15.80
N ASN A 462 6.33 -24.66 14.59
CA ASN A 462 7.45 -25.48 14.11
C ASN A 462 8.78 -24.71 14.01
N GLY A 463 8.93 -23.59 14.73
CA GLY A 463 10.10 -22.72 14.60
C GLY A 463 10.15 -21.99 13.25
N PHE A 464 11.25 -21.28 13.01
CA PHE A 464 11.50 -20.62 11.72
C PHE A 464 12.11 -21.64 10.75
N VAL A 465 11.31 -22.10 9.76
CA VAL A 465 11.79 -22.95 8.69
C VAL A 465 12.16 -22.06 7.51
N ILE A 466 13.41 -22.10 7.06
CA ILE A 466 13.82 -21.53 5.79
C ILE A 466 13.25 -22.45 4.72
N PRO A 467 12.34 -22.00 3.83
CA PRO A 467 11.94 -22.82 2.70
C PRO A 467 13.18 -23.24 1.93
N PRO A 468 13.32 -24.53 1.55
CA PRO A 468 14.47 -24.96 0.77
C PRO A 468 14.55 -24.10 -0.48
N ALA A 469 15.76 -23.60 -0.79
CA ALA A 469 16.00 -22.91 -2.04
C ALA A 469 15.52 -23.84 -3.15
N THR A 470 14.57 -23.38 -3.96
CA THR A 470 14.08 -24.14 -5.10
C THR A 470 15.27 -24.30 -6.05
N THR A 471 15.93 -25.46 -5.98
CA THR A 471 17.00 -25.81 -6.90
C THR A 471 16.33 -25.97 -8.26
N THR A 472 16.29 -24.91 -9.04
CA THR A 472 15.96 -25.04 -10.46
C THR A 472 17.11 -25.82 -11.08
N THR A 473 16.95 -27.14 -11.14
CA THR A 473 17.82 -28.00 -11.93
C THR A 473 17.66 -27.53 -13.36
N THR A 474 18.54 -26.67 -13.82
CA THR A 474 18.67 -26.35 -15.24
C THR A 474 19.17 -27.64 -15.90
N THR A 475 18.24 -28.48 -16.33
CA THR A 475 18.57 -29.57 -17.20
C THR A 475 19.04 -28.95 -18.51
N THR A 476 20.35 -28.80 -18.65
CA THR A 476 20.98 -28.46 -19.92
C THR A 476 20.74 -29.66 -20.84
N THR A 477 19.67 -29.62 -21.60
CA THR A 477 19.43 -30.57 -22.67
C THR A 477 20.46 -30.22 -23.73
N THR A 478 21.58 -30.92 -23.72
CA THR A 478 22.55 -30.92 -24.83
C THR A 478 21.82 -31.56 -26.01
N SER A 479 21.27 -30.73 -26.90
CA SER A 479 20.69 -31.19 -28.15
C SER A 479 21.85 -31.66 -29.00
N THR A 480 22.08 -32.97 -29.02
CA THR A 480 22.93 -33.62 -30.00
C THR A 480 22.21 -33.54 -31.35
N VAL A 481 22.63 -32.65 -32.20
CA VAL A 481 22.21 -32.56 -33.60
C VAL A 481 22.66 -33.82 -34.29
N ALA A 482 21.71 -34.71 -34.61
CA ALA A 482 21.97 -35.89 -35.47
C ALA A 482 22.31 -35.42 -36.90
N PRO A 483 23.21 -36.11 -37.59
CA PRO A 483 23.58 -35.75 -38.94
C PRO A 483 22.40 -35.92 -39.88
N THR A 484 22.08 -34.84 -40.63
CA THR A 484 21.00 -34.80 -41.62
C THR A 484 21.41 -35.65 -42.84
N THR A 485 20.78 -36.77 -43.03
CA THR A 485 20.78 -37.51 -44.31
C THR A 485 19.75 -36.85 -45.23
N THR A 486 20.23 -36.20 -46.30
CA THR A 486 19.41 -35.63 -47.35
C THR A 486 18.83 -36.75 -48.23
N THR A 487 17.54 -37.00 -48.12
CA THR A 487 16.76 -37.81 -49.07
C THR A 487 16.02 -36.86 -50.03
N PRO A 488 16.06 -37.04 -51.37
CA PRO A 488 15.40 -36.14 -52.30
C PRO A 488 13.88 -36.27 -52.24
N ALA A 489 13.19 -35.15 -52.37
CA ALA A 489 11.74 -34.98 -52.27
C ALA A 489 10.98 -35.66 -53.39
N PRO A 490 9.80 -36.28 -53.10
CA PRO A 490 8.87 -36.67 -54.15
C PRO A 490 7.99 -35.48 -54.57
N THR A 491 7.83 -35.35 -55.89
CA THR A 491 6.96 -34.41 -56.56
C THR A 491 5.48 -34.75 -56.32
N THR A 492 4.73 -33.90 -55.65
CA THR A 492 3.29 -34.08 -55.43
C THR A 492 2.52 -33.07 -56.28
N THR A 493 1.70 -33.60 -57.19
CA THR A 493 0.70 -32.89 -57.99
C THR A 493 -0.47 -32.44 -57.12
N THR A 494 -0.83 -31.17 -57.23
CA THR A 494 -1.97 -30.50 -56.55
C THR A 494 -3.28 -30.83 -57.28
N PRO A 495 -4.35 -31.27 -56.57
CA PRO A 495 -5.70 -31.26 -57.16
C PRO A 495 -6.39 -29.92 -56.85
N ALA A 496 -7.17 -29.47 -57.87
CA ALA A 496 -7.98 -28.26 -57.86
C ALA A 496 -9.10 -28.30 -56.81
N VAL A 497 -9.24 -27.20 -56.07
CA VAL A 497 -10.35 -26.99 -55.12
C VAL A 497 -11.50 -26.31 -55.82
N THR A 498 -12.66 -26.99 -55.87
CA THR A 498 -13.95 -26.46 -56.37
C THR A 498 -14.63 -25.67 -55.26
N SER A 499 -14.85 -24.38 -55.47
CA SER A 499 -15.63 -23.53 -54.55
C SER A 499 -17.12 -23.76 -54.72
N THR A 500 -17.80 -24.16 -53.66
CA THR A 500 -19.29 -24.20 -53.63
C THR A 500 -19.81 -22.99 -52.84
N THR A 501 -20.50 -22.09 -53.51
CA THR A 501 -21.18 -20.92 -52.91
C THR A 501 -22.52 -21.36 -52.33
N ILE A 502 -22.75 -21.16 -51.04
CA ILE A 502 -24.06 -21.35 -50.39
C ILE A 502 -24.74 -20.00 -50.28
N ALA A 503 -25.92 -19.88 -50.91
CA ALA A 503 -26.81 -18.73 -50.76
C ALA A 503 -27.57 -18.83 -49.44
N VAL A 504 -27.58 -17.72 -48.66
CA VAL A 504 -28.41 -17.57 -47.45
C VAL A 504 -29.67 -16.79 -47.86
N THR A 505 -30.81 -17.43 -47.66
CA THR A 505 -32.15 -16.80 -47.81
C THR A 505 -32.60 -16.31 -46.44
N THR A 506 -32.90 -15.02 -46.34
CA THR A 506 -33.57 -14.39 -45.18
C THR A 506 -35.09 -14.55 -45.32
N THR A 507 -35.74 -15.03 -44.29
CA THR A 507 -37.15 -14.75 -43.91
C THR A 507 -37.18 -14.21 -42.49
#